data_418ec71b671cbbffe7fb00d0f6042026
#
_entry.id   418ec71b671cbbffe7fb00d0f6042026
#
_cell.length_a   1.000
_cell.length_b   1.000
_cell.length_c   1.000
_cell.angle_alpha   90.00
_cell.angle_beta   90.00
_cell.angle_gamma   90.00
#
_symmetry.space_group_name_H-M   'P 1'
#
loop_
_entity.id
_entity.type
_entity.pdbx_description
1 polymer ?
#
loop_
_entity_poly.entity_id
_entity_poly.type
_entity_poly.pdbx_seq_one_letter_code
_entity_poly.pdbx_strand_id
1 'polypeptide(L)'
;LGDVYKRQVLESVDLRAPSVPVWSNVTAQPHSSDSSTIRANLVAQLTSPVRWAESCQNFPAAGTLEFHESAPGTVLRGLMRRIDRERKVTSHDEP
;
A
#
# COMPACT_ATOMS: atom_id res chain seq x y z
N LEU A 1 -20.17 9.80 -5.26
CA LEU A 1 -19.89 10.06 -6.68
C LEU A 1 -18.47 9.71 -7.07
N GLY A 2 -17.47 10.11 -6.29
CA GLY A 2 -16.08 9.77 -6.58
C GLY A 2 -15.81 8.28 -6.58
N ASP A 3 -16.42 7.53 -5.68
CA ASP A 3 -16.26 6.09 -5.59
C ASP A 3 -16.87 5.36 -6.78
N VAL A 4 -18.02 5.83 -7.26
CA VAL A 4 -18.67 5.26 -8.44
C VAL A 4 -17.80 5.48 -9.68
N TYR A 5 -17.26 6.67 -9.84
CA TYR A 5 -16.38 6.99 -10.95
C TYR A 5 -15.10 6.15 -10.91
N LYS A 6 -14.44 6.05 -9.75
CA LYS A 6 -13.22 5.26 -9.59
C LYS A 6 -13.47 3.78 -9.88
N ARG A 7 -14.60 3.25 -9.42
CA ARG A 7 -14.99 1.87 -9.70
C ARG A 7 -15.14 1.61 -11.19
N GLN A 8 -15.81 2.52 -11.91
CA GLN A 8 -15.98 2.41 -13.35
C GLN A 8 -14.63 2.42 -14.09
N VAL A 9 -13.72 3.31 -13.70
CA VAL A 9 -12.37 3.36 -14.28
C VAL A 9 -11.62 2.06 -14.03
N LEU A 10 -11.68 1.51 -12.82
CA LEU A 10 -10.99 0.27 -12.48
C LEU A 10 -11.54 -0.93 -13.27
N GLU A 11 -12.82 -0.92 -13.61
CA GLU A 11 -13.43 -1.98 -14.41
C GLU A 11 -12.94 -1.98 -15.86
N SER A 12 -12.52 -0.82 -16.37
CA SER A 12 -12.10 -0.66 -17.76
C SER A 12 -10.59 -0.64 -17.98
N VAL A 13 -9.80 -0.51 -16.91
CA VAL A 13 -8.35 -0.41 -17.00
C VAL A 13 -7.73 -1.81 -17.15
N ASP A 14 -6.71 -1.91 -18.00
CA ASP A 14 -5.92 -3.14 -18.12
C ASP A 14 -4.94 -3.22 -16.94
N LEU A 15 -5.17 -4.16 -16.05
CA LEU A 15 -4.33 -4.38 -14.87
C LEU A 15 -3.41 -5.58 -15.08
N ARG A 16 -2.13 -5.37 -14.82
CA ARG A 16 -1.09 -6.39 -14.96
C ARG A 16 -0.47 -6.69 -13.61
N ALA A 17 0.08 -7.90 -13.48
CA ALA A 17 0.84 -8.28 -12.30
C ALA A 17 2.01 -7.31 -12.11
N PRO A 18 2.27 -6.83 -10.88
CA PRO A 18 3.41 -5.95 -10.62
C PRO A 18 4.73 -6.71 -10.78
N SER A 19 5.76 -6.02 -11.27
CA SER A 19 7.11 -6.58 -11.40
C SER A 19 7.84 -6.66 -10.06
N VAL A 20 7.42 -5.86 -9.09
CA VAL A 20 7.91 -5.90 -7.71
C VAL A 20 6.70 -6.08 -6.79
N PRO A 21 6.87 -6.64 -5.58
CA PRO A 21 5.73 -6.80 -4.68
C PRO A 21 5.09 -5.45 -4.33
N VAL A 22 3.78 -5.35 -4.54
CA VAL A 22 2.97 -4.19 -4.17
C VAL A 22 1.96 -4.66 -3.14
N TRP A 23 1.92 -4.01 -1.98
CA TRP A 23 1.07 -4.41 -0.88
C TRP A 23 -0.31 -3.77 -0.98
N SER A 24 -1.33 -4.58 -0.70
CA SER A 24 -2.72 -4.13 -0.69
C SER A 24 -3.12 -3.60 0.67
N ASN A 25 -3.78 -2.43 0.70
CA ASN A 25 -4.34 -1.88 1.94
C ASN A 25 -5.52 -2.70 2.47
N VAL A 26 -6.13 -3.52 1.63
CA VAL A 26 -7.30 -4.33 2.00
C VAL A 26 -6.88 -5.65 2.66
N THR A 27 -5.85 -6.30 2.13
CA THR A 27 -5.44 -7.62 2.59
C THR A 27 -4.27 -7.58 3.57
N ALA A 28 -3.55 -6.47 3.64
CA ALA A 28 -2.29 -6.33 4.37
C ALA A 28 -1.24 -7.37 3.92
N GLN A 29 -1.30 -7.73 2.64
CA GLN A 29 -0.42 -8.70 1.99
C GLN A 29 -0.08 -8.20 0.58
N PRO A 30 0.96 -8.74 -0.05
CA PRO A 30 1.24 -8.41 -1.45
C PRO A 30 0.07 -8.78 -2.36
N HIS A 31 -0.17 -7.96 -3.39
CA HIS A 31 -1.13 -8.30 -4.42
C HIS A 31 -0.73 -9.60 -5.13
N SER A 32 -1.72 -10.39 -5.53
CA SER A 32 -1.49 -11.59 -6.33
C SER A 32 -1.06 -11.24 -7.75
N SER A 33 -0.68 -12.23 -8.52
CA SER A 33 -0.38 -12.05 -9.95
C SER A 33 -1.64 -12.09 -10.82
N ASP A 34 -2.78 -12.43 -10.27
CA ASP A 34 -4.05 -12.51 -11.00
C ASP A 34 -4.69 -11.12 -11.12
N SER A 35 -4.88 -10.65 -12.34
CA SER A 35 -5.44 -9.32 -12.60
C SER A 35 -6.86 -9.15 -12.05
N SER A 36 -7.67 -10.20 -12.06
CA SER A 36 -9.03 -10.15 -11.51
C SER A 36 -8.99 -9.92 -10.00
N THR A 37 -8.09 -10.56 -9.29
CA THR A 37 -7.91 -10.39 -7.85
C THR A 37 -7.38 -9.00 -7.52
N ILE A 38 -6.41 -8.51 -8.28
CA ILE A 38 -5.89 -7.14 -8.13
C ILE A 38 -7.02 -6.13 -8.29
N ARG A 39 -7.82 -6.28 -9.33
CA ARG A 39 -8.96 -5.39 -9.60
C ARG A 39 -9.97 -5.41 -8.46
N ALA A 40 -10.34 -6.60 -7.99
CA ALA A 40 -11.28 -6.76 -6.88
C ALA A 40 -10.78 -6.07 -5.61
N ASN A 41 -9.47 -6.20 -5.31
CA ASN A 41 -8.87 -5.57 -4.13
C ASN A 41 -8.83 -4.05 -4.26
N LEU A 42 -8.54 -3.52 -5.45
CA LEU A 42 -8.55 -2.07 -5.67
C LEU A 42 -9.96 -1.50 -5.56
N VAL A 43 -10.96 -2.21 -6.05
CA VAL A 43 -12.37 -1.79 -5.88
C VAL A 43 -12.77 -1.83 -4.40
N ALA A 44 -12.43 -2.90 -3.70
CA ALA A 44 -12.74 -3.04 -2.27
C ALA A 44 -12.06 -1.95 -1.44
N GLN A 45 -10.89 -1.48 -1.86
CA GLN A 45 -10.16 -0.41 -1.16
C GLN A 45 -10.95 0.90 -1.09
N LEU A 46 -11.86 1.15 -2.02
CA LEU A 46 -12.67 2.38 -2.04
C LEU A 46 -13.55 2.52 -0.79
N THR A 47 -13.97 1.40 -0.21
CA THR A 47 -14.90 1.39 0.94
C THR A 47 -14.38 0.62 2.14
N SER A 48 -13.17 0.11 2.07
CA SER A 48 -12.58 -0.69 3.15
C SER A 48 -11.57 0.13 3.94
N PRO A 49 -11.40 -0.15 5.25
CA PRO A 49 -10.35 0.49 6.04
C PRO A 49 -8.97 0.14 5.53
N VAL A 50 -8.03 1.06 5.68
CA VAL A 50 -6.62 0.83 5.36
C VAL A 50 -6.00 0.05 6.53
N ARG A 51 -5.44 -1.11 6.24
CA ARG A 51 -4.81 -1.99 7.24
C ARG A 51 -3.31 -1.71 7.32
N TRP A 52 -2.96 -0.46 7.58
CA TRP A 52 -1.58 0.02 7.54
C TRP A 52 -0.69 -0.64 8.59
N ALA A 53 -1.14 -0.68 9.84
CA ALA A 53 -0.36 -1.28 10.92
C ALA A 53 -0.09 -2.76 10.66
N GLU A 54 -1.10 -3.49 10.18
CA GLU A 54 -0.93 -4.91 9.84
C GLU A 54 0.05 -5.09 8.68
N SER A 55 -0.02 -4.24 7.65
CA SER A 55 0.93 -4.28 6.54
C SER A 55 2.36 -4.07 7.04
N CYS A 56 2.57 -3.08 7.90
CA CYS A 56 3.90 -2.81 8.46
C CYS A 56 4.42 -3.98 9.30
N GLN A 57 3.53 -4.61 10.06
CA GLN A 57 3.90 -5.78 10.87
C GLN A 57 4.20 -7.00 10.02
N ASN A 58 3.56 -7.12 8.86
CA ASN A 58 3.74 -8.24 7.95
C ASN A 58 4.96 -8.08 7.03
N PHE A 59 5.58 -6.89 6.97
CA PHE A 59 6.81 -6.72 6.21
C PHE A 59 7.92 -7.61 6.77
N PRO A 60 8.88 -8.05 5.93
CA PRO A 60 10.03 -8.81 6.40
C PRO A 60 10.75 -8.13 7.56
N ALA A 61 11.51 -8.90 8.33
CA ALA A 61 12.16 -8.44 9.56
C ALA A 61 12.99 -7.16 9.35
N ALA A 62 12.97 -6.28 10.36
CA ALA A 62 13.76 -5.06 10.35
C ALA A 62 15.25 -5.39 10.18
N GLY A 63 15.98 -4.51 9.49
CA GLY A 63 17.40 -4.71 9.19
C GLY A 63 17.66 -5.35 7.84
N THR A 64 16.64 -5.97 7.21
CA THR A 64 16.76 -6.55 5.88
C THR A 64 16.22 -5.64 4.79
N LEU A 65 15.51 -4.57 5.16
CA LEU A 65 14.85 -3.64 4.24
C LEU A 65 15.21 -2.20 4.58
N GLU A 66 15.27 -1.39 3.54
CA GLU A 66 15.26 0.07 3.67
C GLU A 66 13.86 0.58 3.41
N PHE A 67 13.40 1.53 4.21
CA PHE A 67 12.07 2.13 4.08
C PHE A 67 12.21 3.58 3.64
N HIS A 68 11.52 3.93 2.56
CA HIS A 68 11.49 5.28 2.03
C HIS A 68 10.05 5.74 1.87
N GLU A 69 9.77 6.96 2.32
CA GLU A 69 8.49 7.62 2.12
C GLU A 69 8.63 8.63 0.99
N SER A 70 7.89 8.44 -0.10
CA SER A 70 8.01 9.26 -1.31
C SER A 70 7.02 10.42 -1.35
N ALA A 71 5.96 10.37 -0.56
CA ALA A 71 4.96 11.43 -0.52
C ALA A 71 5.49 12.64 0.26
N PRO A 72 4.98 13.85 0.00
CA PRO A 72 5.31 15.02 0.81
C PRO A 72 4.94 14.81 2.28
N GLY A 73 5.73 15.37 3.19
CA GLY A 73 5.50 15.25 4.63
C GLY A 73 6.14 14.00 5.23
N THR A 74 5.85 13.77 6.51
CA THR A 74 6.44 12.68 7.29
C THR A 74 5.39 11.85 8.03
N VAL A 75 4.17 11.77 7.49
CA VAL A 75 3.05 11.08 8.13
C VAL A 75 3.35 9.58 8.32
N LEU A 76 3.79 8.92 7.25
CA LEU A 76 4.07 7.48 7.30
C LEU A 76 5.29 7.18 8.17
N ARG A 77 6.29 8.04 8.16
CA ARG A 77 7.46 7.93 9.04
C ARG A 77 7.03 7.99 10.51
N GLY A 78 6.15 8.91 10.86
CA GLY A 78 5.61 9.03 12.22
C GLY A 78 4.78 7.83 12.62
N LEU A 79 3.96 7.30 11.71
CA LEU A 79 3.17 6.10 11.95
C LEU A 79 4.05 4.87 12.16
N MET A 80 5.09 4.70 11.34
CA MET A 80 6.01 3.58 11.49
C MET A 80 6.73 3.61 12.84
N ARG A 81 7.09 4.78 13.33
CA ARG A 81 7.72 4.92 14.64
C ARG A 81 6.83 4.40 15.76
N ARG A 82 5.52 4.53 15.65
CA ARG A 82 4.56 4.02 16.62
C ARG A 82 4.35 2.51 16.50
N ILE A 83 4.46 1.98 15.29
CA ILE A 83 4.22 0.57 14.99
C ILE A 83 5.45 -0.27 15.32
N ASP A 84 6.62 0.18 14.86
CA ASP A 84 7.88 -0.53 15.06
C ASP A 84 9.05 0.46 15.00
N ARG A 85 9.62 0.76 16.15
CA ARG A 85 10.73 1.74 16.26
C ARG A 85 12.02 1.29 15.60
N GLU A 86 12.18 -0.01 15.39
CA GLU A 86 13.37 -0.56 14.75
C GLU A 86 13.37 -0.30 13.24
N ARG A 87 12.21 -0.02 12.68
CA ARG A 87 12.05 0.24 11.25
C ARG A 87 12.12 1.74 10.99
N LYS A 88 13.28 2.21 10.60
CA LYS A 88 13.49 3.62 10.30
C LYS A 88 13.09 3.92 8.86
N VAL A 89 12.42 5.04 8.66
CA VAL A 89 11.93 5.48 7.35
C VAL A 89 12.65 6.76 6.95
N THR A 90 13.18 6.76 5.73
CA THR A 90 13.75 7.97 5.12
C THR A 90 12.64 8.67 4.33
N SER A 91 12.36 9.92 4.67
CA SER A 91 11.34 10.72 3.98
C SER A 91 11.96 11.49 2.82
N HIS A 92 11.27 11.50 1.69
CA HIS A 92 11.61 12.28 0.50
C HIS A 92 10.57 13.39 0.34
N ASP A 93 10.69 14.39 1.19
CA ASP A 93 9.70 15.45 1.36
C ASP A 93 9.78 16.51 0.27
N GLU A 94 10.94 16.66 -0.34
CA GLU A 94 11.17 17.60 -1.44
C GLU A 94 11.21 16.87 -2.77
N PRO A 95 10.64 17.50 -3.82
CA PRO A 95 10.68 16.92 -5.17
C PRO A 95 12.09 16.79 -5.72
#